data_d8a09074a5161f5ebef9f45ef457c854
#
_entry.id   d8a09074a5161f5ebef9f45ef457c854
#
_cell.length_a   1.000
_cell.length_b   1.000
_cell.length_c   1.000
_cell.angle_alpha   90.00
_cell.angle_beta   90.00
_cell.angle_gamma   90.00
#
_symmetry.space_group_name_H-M   'P 1'
#
loop_
_entity.id
_entity.type
_entity.pdbx_description
1 polymer ?
#
loop_
_entity_poly.entity_id
_entity_poly.type
_entity_poly.pdbx_seq_one_letter_code
_entity_poly.pdbx_strand_id
1 'polypeptide(L)'
;MPIKSYRPTTKSMRGRTVVDYSELTRSTPEKSLCKGKRSTGGRNNMGRITTRFRGSGNKRTYRMVDFRRNKDNMTATVQQIEYDPNRSAFIALIAYEDDEKSYILAPVGMKVGQKVISAD
;
A
#
# COMPACT_ATOMS: atom_id res chain seq x y z
N MET A 1 -2.38 -0.21 12.84
CA MET A 1 -3.07 0.94 12.21
C MET A 1 -4.08 1.49 13.21
N PRO A 2 -3.93 2.72 13.67
CA PRO A 2 -4.89 3.34 14.56
C PRO A 2 -6.23 3.57 13.84
N ILE A 3 -7.31 3.47 14.59
CA ILE A 3 -8.68 3.65 14.10
C ILE A 3 -9.24 4.93 14.70
N LYS A 4 -9.76 5.80 13.83
CA LYS A 4 -10.49 7.01 14.22
C LYS A 4 -11.99 6.75 14.19
N SER A 5 -12.66 7.01 15.31
CA SER A 5 -14.13 6.97 15.42
C SER A 5 -14.70 8.39 15.43
N TYR A 6 -15.94 8.52 15.05
CA TYR A 6 -16.63 9.80 14.96
C TYR A 6 -17.77 9.89 16.00
N ARG A 7 -18.10 11.12 16.40
CA ARG A 7 -19.27 11.38 17.24
C ARG A 7 -20.55 11.04 16.47
N PRO A 8 -21.56 10.47 17.10
CA PRO A 8 -22.82 10.07 16.46
C PRO A 8 -23.76 11.29 16.21
N THR A 9 -23.29 12.25 15.40
CA THR A 9 -24.05 13.48 15.10
C THR A 9 -25.19 13.25 14.12
N THR A 10 -25.04 12.27 13.22
CA THR A 10 -26.06 11.90 12.24
C THR A 10 -26.18 10.38 12.20
N LYS A 11 -27.25 9.87 11.59
CA LYS A 11 -27.50 8.43 11.45
C LYS A 11 -26.35 7.71 10.71
N SER A 12 -25.75 8.34 9.70
CA SER A 12 -24.63 7.79 8.92
C SER A 12 -23.29 7.88 9.65
N MET A 13 -23.14 8.78 10.63
CA MET A 13 -21.91 8.91 11.43
C MET A 13 -21.88 7.97 12.63
N ARG A 14 -23.05 7.42 13.01
CA ARG A 14 -23.15 6.45 14.11
C ARG A 14 -22.42 5.15 13.75
N GLY A 15 -21.45 4.77 14.55
CA GLY A 15 -20.65 3.56 14.31
C GLY A 15 -19.64 3.66 13.17
N ARG A 16 -19.48 4.85 12.54
CA ARG A 16 -18.47 5.04 11.50
C ARG A 16 -17.07 5.03 12.10
N THR A 17 -16.22 4.17 11.56
CA THR A 17 -14.79 4.12 11.85
C THR A 17 -13.99 4.22 10.55
N VAL A 18 -12.86 4.88 10.60
CA VAL A 18 -11.91 4.97 9.48
C VAL A 18 -10.50 4.73 9.98
N VAL A 19 -9.63 4.32 9.09
CA VAL A 19 -8.20 4.20 9.40
C VAL A 19 -7.61 5.60 9.61
N ASP A 20 -6.84 5.77 10.67
CA ASP A 20 -6.06 6.99 10.89
C ASP A 20 -4.74 6.89 10.11
N TYR A 21 -4.41 7.95 9.40
CA TYR A 21 -3.21 8.06 8.56
C TYR A 21 -2.05 8.76 9.26
N SER A 22 -2.12 8.96 10.57
CA SER A 22 -1.08 9.65 11.36
C SER A 22 0.28 8.95 11.34
N GLU A 23 0.31 7.63 11.09
CA GLU A 23 1.54 6.85 10.97
C GLU A 23 2.26 7.03 9.63
N LEU A 24 1.59 7.64 8.62
CA LEU A 24 2.17 7.82 7.30
C LEU A 24 3.20 8.95 7.33
N THR A 25 4.37 8.68 6.76
CA THR A 25 5.47 9.64 6.71
C THR A 25 5.62 10.33 5.35
N ARG A 26 5.05 9.73 4.29
CA ARG A 26 5.11 10.28 2.92
C ARG A 26 3.81 10.03 2.17
N SER A 27 3.40 11.02 1.37
CA SER A 27 2.22 10.93 0.50
C SER A 27 2.53 10.48 -0.93
N THR A 28 3.77 10.74 -1.41
CA THR A 28 4.18 10.41 -2.78
C THR A 28 4.94 9.10 -2.82
N PRO A 29 4.55 8.14 -3.68
CA PRO A 29 5.23 6.85 -3.79
C PRO A 29 6.58 6.98 -4.52
N GLU A 30 7.45 5.99 -4.33
CA GLU A 30 8.69 5.83 -5.10
C GLU A 30 8.36 5.44 -6.55
N LYS A 31 8.75 6.31 -7.51
CA LYS A 31 8.37 6.17 -8.92
C LYS A 31 8.91 4.89 -9.56
N SER A 32 10.13 4.49 -9.22
CA SER A 32 10.78 3.28 -9.75
C SER A 32 10.00 1.99 -9.42
N LEU A 33 9.32 1.98 -8.28
CA LEU A 33 8.54 0.83 -7.79
C LEU A 33 7.04 0.91 -8.12
N CYS A 34 6.65 1.85 -8.97
CA CYS A 34 5.25 2.06 -9.33
C CYS A 34 4.98 1.65 -10.78
N LYS A 35 3.84 0.99 -10.99
CA LYS A 35 3.31 0.68 -12.32
C LYS A 35 1.90 1.20 -12.49
N GLY A 36 1.57 1.65 -13.69
CA GLY A 36 0.19 2.00 -14.03
C GLY A 36 -0.73 0.77 -13.94
N LYS A 37 -1.86 0.90 -13.29
CA LYS A 37 -2.90 -0.14 -13.24
C LYS A 37 -4.06 0.25 -14.13
N ARG A 38 -4.22 -0.46 -15.23
CA ARG A 38 -5.33 -0.25 -16.15
C ARG A 38 -6.49 -1.18 -15.80
N SER A 39 -7.71 -0.64 -15.79
CA SER A 39 -8.92 -1.45 -15.62
C SER A 39 -9.55 -1.69 -17.00
N THR A 40 -10.02 -2.90 -17.23
CA THR A 40 -10.72 -3.27 -18.48
C THR A 40 -12.19 -2.85 -18.45
N GLY A 41 -12.77 -2.59 -17.27
CA GLY A 41 -14.19 -2.23 -17.13
C GLY A 41 -15.14 -3.29 -17.70
N GLY A 42 -14.78 -4.56 -17.63
CA GLY A 42 -15.58 -5.68 -18.15
C GLY A 42 -15.52 -5.85 -19.68
N ARG A 43 -14.56 -5.19 -20.37
CA ARG A 43 -14.36 -5.32 -21.83
C ARG A 43 -13.38 -6.46 -22.14
N ASN A 44 -13.63 -7.14 -23.26
CA ASN A 44 -12.73 -8.16 -23.80
C ASN A 44 -11.62 -7.52 -24.66
N ASN A 45 -10.83 -8.36 -25.37
CA ASN A 45 -9.77 -7.91 -26.29
C ASN A 45 -10.30 -7.08 -27.49
N MET A 46 -11.56 -7.28 -27.89
CA MET A 46 -12.23 -6.51 -28.95
C MET A 46 -12.93 -5.24 -28.42
N GLY A 47 -12.80 -4.91 -27.15
CA GLY A 47 -13.41 -3.74 -26.53
C GLY A 47 -14.92 -3.87 -26.24
N ARG A 48 -15.52 -5.05 -26.46
CA ARG A 48 -16.95 -5.32 -26.20
C ARG A 48 -17.18 -5.67 -24.74
N ILE A 49 -18.31 -5.26 -24.18
CA ILE A 49 -18.72 -5.58 -22.82
C ILE A 49 -19.13 -7.05 -22.77
N THR A 50 -18.31 -7.88 -22.14
CA THR A 50 -18.58 -9.30 -21.87
C THR A 50 -19.05 -9.56 -20.44
N THR A 51 -18.71 -8.67 -19.51
CA THR A 51 -19.16 -8.72 -18.11
C THR A 51 -19.87 -7.41 -17.78
N ARG A 52 -21.16 -7.49 -17.50
CA ARG A 52 -21.99 -6.33 -17.11
C ARG A 52 -21.67 -5.82 -15.71
N PHE A 53 -22.04 -4.57 -15.43
CA PHE A 53 -21.96 -3.93 -14.10
C PHE A 53 -20.56 -3.82 -13.55
N ARG A 54 -19.53 -3.79 -14.38
CA ARG A 54 -18.15 -3.52 -13.99
C ARG A 54 -17.73 -2.11 -14.37
N GLY A 55 -17.43 -1.30 -13.37
CA GLY A 55 -16.77 0.00 -13.53
C GLY A 55 -15.30 -0.07 -13.22
N SER A 56 -14.56 1.00 -13.52
CA SER A 56 -13.13 1.11 -13.24
C SER A 56 -12.81 1.79 -11.91
N GLY A 57 -13.74 2.56 -11.33
CA GLY A 57 -13.50 3.36 -10.13
C GLY A 57 -12.41 4.43 -10.35
N ASN A 58 -11.82 4.93 -9.27
CA ASN A 58 -10.70 5.85 -9.33
C ASN A 58 -9.44 5.17 -9.88
N LYS A 59 -8.68 5.94 -10.67
CA LYS A 59 -7.37 5.50 -11.17
C LYS A 59 -6.44 5.20 -10.00
N ARG A 60 -5.84 4.01 -10.02
CA ARG A 60 -4.89 3.56 -8.99
C ARG A 60 -3.55 3.25 -9.60
N THR A 61 -2.49 3.63 -8.91
CA THR A 61 -1.13 3.22 -9.23
C THR A 61 -0.81 1.97 -8.42
N TYR A 62 -0.28 0.96 -9.07
CA TYR A 62 0.16 -0.27 -8.41
C TYR A 62 1.57 -0.09 -7.86
N ARG A 63 1.80 -0.49 -6.60
CA ARG A 63 3.12 -0.56 -5.98
C ARG A 63 3.61 -2.00 -6.06
N MET A 64 4.83 -2.17 -6.54
CA MET A 64 5.48 -3.48 -6.56
C MET A 64 5.97 -3.79 -5.15
N VAL A 65 5.26 -4.67 -4.46
CA VAL A 65 5.63 -5.12 -3.12
C VAL A 65 6.40 -6.42 -3.23
N ASP A 66 7.54 -6.46 -2.58
CA ASP A 66 8.36 -7.65 -2.48
C ASP A 66 7.81 -8.59 -1.40
N PHE A 67 7.17 -9.67 -1.85
CA PHE A 67 6.66 -10.72 -0.98
C PHE A 67 7.65 -11.88 -0.81
N ARG A 68 8.59 -12.03 -1.74
CA ARG A 68 9.55 -13.15 -1.72
C ARG A 68 10.71 -12.91 -0.79
N ARG A 69 11.14 -11.63 -0.69
CA ARG A 69 12.26 -11.21 0.17
C ARG A 69 13.53 -12.05 -0.02
N ASN A 70 13.92 -12.21 -1.28
CA ASN A 70 15.03 -13.09 -1.69
C ASN A 70 16.43 -12.63 -1.22
N LYS A 71 16.54 -11.44 -0.58
CA LYS A 71 17.79 -10.93 -0.02
C LYS A 71 17.95 -11.41 1.42
N ASP A 72 18.33 -12.66 1.57
CA ASP A 72 18.55 -13.27 2.87
C ASP A 72 19.82 -12.71 3.54
N ASN A 73 19.78 -12.61 4.86
CA ASN A 73 20.84 -12.11 5.73
C ASN A 73 21.34 -10.68 5.43
N MET A 74 20.62 -9.93 4.58
CA MET A 74 20.96 -8.53 4.31
C MET A 74 20.06 -7.60 5.14
N THR A 75 20.68 -6.69 5.85
CA THR A 75 19.96 -5.69 6.66
C THR A 75 19.38 -4.61 5.76
N ALA A 76 18.11 -4.28 5.98
CA ALA A 76 17.46 -3.14 5.35
C ALA A 76 16.98 -2.16 6.41
N THR A 77 16.93 -0.88 6.09
CA THR A 77 16.42 0.18 6.98
C THR A 77 15.11 0.73 6.43
N VAL A 78 14.10 0.84 7.29
CA VAL A 78 12.81 1.46 6.96
C VAL A 78 13.02 2.95 6.75
N GLN A 79 12.85 3.41 5.51
CA GLN A 79 12.95 4.82 5.15
C GLN A 79 11.64 5.57 5.37
N GLN A 80 10.52 4.96 4.98
CA GLN A 80 9.21 5.62 4.99
C GLN A 80 8.08 4.61 5.15
N ILE A 81 6.95 5.08 5.67
CA ILE A 81 5.67 4.35 5.70
C ILE A 81 4.69 5.08 4.79
N GLU A 82 4.10 4.36 3.85
CA GLU A 82 3.27 4.93 2.79
C GLU A 82 1.91 4.24 2.69
N TYR A 83 0.94 4.98 2.16
CA TYR A 83 -0.38 4.44 1.82
C TYR A 83 -0.36 3.72 0.47
N ASP A 84 -0.97 2.54 0.42
CA ASP A 84 -1.22 1.83 -0.84
C ASP A 84 -2.73 1.71 -1.11
N PRO A 85 -3.25 2.29 -2.20
CA PRO A 85 -4.68 2.21 -2.54
C PRO A 85 -5.14 0.81 -2.98
N ASN A 86 -4.23 -0.13 -3.18
CA ASN A 86 -4.54 -1.48 -3.67
C ASN A 86 -4.72 -2.50 -2.54
N ARG A 87 -4.46 -2.12 -1.30
CA ARG A 87 -4.57 -2.98 -0.12
C ARG A 87 -4.99 -2.22 1.12
N SER A 88 -5.45 -2.92 2.14
CA SER A 88 -5.84 -2.32 3.41
C SER A 88 -4.66 -1.99 4.32
N ALA A 89 -3.54 -2.74 4.20
CA ALA A 89 -2.34 -2.51 4.98
C ALA A 89 -1.51 -1.35 4.41
N PHE A 90 -0.79 -0.63 5.28
CA PHE A 90 0.25 0.28 4.86
C PHE A 90 1.46 -0.49 4.33
N ILE A 91 2.28 0.17 3.52
CA ILE A 91 3.53 -0.36 3.01
C ILE A 91 4.70 0.44 3.55
N ALA A 92 5.83 -0.22 3.73
CA ALA A 92 7.07 0.42 4.13
C ALA A 92 8.06 0.40 2.97
N LEU A 93 8.64 1.55 2.67
CA LEU A 93 9.79 1.65 1.80
C LEU A 93 11.04 1.34 2.60
N ILE A 94 11.73 0.28 2.22
CA ILE A 94 13.00 -0.12 2.82
C ILE A 94 14.14 0.12 1.84
N ALA A 95 15.31 0.46 2.37
CA ALA A 95 16.56 0.48 1.63
C ALA A 95 17.51 -0.56 2.23
N TYR A 96 18.04 -1.41 1.38
CA TYR A 96 19.08 -2.37 1.72
C TYR A 96 20.44 -1.67 1.78
N GLU A 97 21.45 -2.37 2.30
CA GLU A 97 22.84 -1.86 2.40
C GLU A 97 23.49 -1.61 1.02
N ASP A 98 22.93 -2.21 -0.04
CA ASP A 98 23.35 -1.99 -1.44
C ASP A 98 22.59 -0.84 -2.13
N ASP A 99 21.92 0.02 -1.36
CA ASP A 99 21.06 1.13 -1.82
C ASP A 99 19.85 0.72 -2.68
N GLU A 100 19.59 -0.58 -2.85
CA GLU A 100 18.38 -1.04 -3.50
C GLU A 100 17.17 -0.79 -2.62
N LYS A 101 16.13 -0.21 -3.22
CA LYS A 101 14.87 0.08 -2.54
C LYS A 101 13.81 -0.96 -2.86
N SER A 102 13.03 -1.32 -1.87
CA SER A 102 11.92 -2.25 -2.03
C SER A 102 10.74 -1.86 -1.15
N TYR A 103 9.53 -2.25 -1.55
CA TYR A 103 8.36 -2.13 -0.69
C TYR A 103 8.08 -3.45 0.01
N ILE A 104 7.77 -3.38 1.30
CA ILE A 104 7.26 -4.50 2.10
C ILE A 104 5.95 -4.09 2.78
N LEU A 105 5.19 -5.07 3.26
CA LEU A 105 4.04 -4.78 4.11
C LEU A 105 4.51 -4.24 5.46
N ALA A 106 3.88 -3.16 5.93
CA ALA A 106 4.19 -2.59 7.23
C ALA A 106 3.37 -3.31 8.32
N PRO A 107 3.99 -4.06 9.24
CA PRO A 107 3.31 -4.59 10.42
C PRO A 107 2.98 -3.46 11.40
N VAL A 108 2.08 -3.76 12.33
CA VAL A 108 1.70 -2.81 13.39
C VAL A 108 2.92 -2.47 14.24
N GLY A 109 3.12 -1.19 14.49
CA GLY A 109 4.23 -0.69 15.34
C GLY A 109 5.55 -0.48 14.60
N MET A 110 5.62 -0.73 13.29
CA MET A 110 6.81 -0.40 12.50
C MET A 110 7.04 1.12 12.47
N LYS A 111 8.30 1.53 12.64
CA LYS A 111 8.71 2.94 12.65
C LYS A 111 9.83 3.18 11.64
N VAL A 112 9.91 4.42 11.16
CA VAL A 112 11.03 4.88 10.32
C VAL A 112 12.35 4.76 11.09
N GLY A 113 13.41 4.33 10.42
CA GLY A 113 14.72 4.06 10.99
C GLY A 113 14.89 2.66 11.59
N GLN A 114 13.84 1.87 11.67
CA GLN A 114 13.91 0.49 12.17
C GLN A 114 14.65 -0.40 11.15
N LYS A 115 15.50 -1.28 11.67
CA LYS A 115 16.19 -2.28 10.85
C LYS A 115 15.31 -3.51 10.67
N VAL A 116 15.34 -4.07 9.46
CA VAL A 116 14.59 -5.27 9.07
C VAL A 116 15.55 -6.22 8.38
N ILE A 117 15.49 -7.48 8.72
CA ILE A 117 16.29 -8.56 8.10
C ILE A 117 15.37 -9.71 7.72
N SER A 118 15.70 -10.41 6.64
CA SER A 118 15.16 -11.72 6.30
C SER A 118 16.24 -12.75 6.54
N ALA A 119 15.99 -13.69 7.42
CA ALA A 119 16.89 -14.80 7.74
C ALA A 119 16.05 -16.03 8.07
N ASP A 120 16.64 -17.21 7.86
CA ASP A 120 16.07 -18.50 8.30
C ASP A 120 16.17 -18.66 9.82
#